data_f196ced19e7502d279d8242ab194a6fb
#
_entry.id   f196ced19e7502d279d8242ab194a6fb
#
_cell.length_a   1.000
_cell.length_b   1.000
_cell.length_c   1.000
_cell.angle_alpha   90.00
_cell.angle_beta   90.00
_cell.angle_gamma   90.00
#
_symmetry.space_group_name_H-M   'P 1'
#
loop_
_entity.id
_entity.type
_entity.pdbx_description
1 polymer ?
#
loop_
_entity_poly.entity_id
_entity_poly.type
_entity_poly.pdbx_seq_one_letter_code
_entity_poly.pdbx_strand_id
1 'polypeptide(L)'
;VTTQLSQPRRLALIGILSAIGGSLVFSVNDVAIKFLSGDYALHEVVLIRSVIGLAIMICLVLPFQGGFAALRTSRPGTHLLRGLCVVASNLFYFLGLAAMPLADAVAVFFVAPLMITALSVVLLGEHVGPRRWFAVGLGLAGVIVMLRPGPTTFHAAALLPLASAFCYALMHMLTRRMGMTERAVTMAFYVQVSFIVVCLVMGAVVGDGHLAEQSDPSLAFLFRGWTWPDVADWPVFLASGTASALGGLLIAQAYRLCEAGLVAPFEYAAMPMAIFWGATVFGTWPDRTAWTGIALICGGGLYMLWREASQRRMTG
;
A
#
# COMPACT_ATOMS: atom_id res chain seq x y z
N VAL A 1 -38.24 10.23 0.45
CA VAL A 1 -38.07 9.15 -0.55
C VAL A 1 -36.63 8.65 -0.44
N THR A 2 -36.37 7.64 0.38
CA THR A 2 -35.09 6.96 0.49
C THR A 2 -34.98 6.01 -0.71
N THR A 3 -34.26 6.46 -1.73
CA THR A 3 -33.91 5.62 -2.89
C THR A 3 -33.02 4.48 -2.40
N GLN A 4 -33.59 3.29 -2.19
CA GLN A 4 -32.80 2.10 -1.90
C GLN A 4 -31.99 1.76 -3.16
N LEU A 5 -30.67 1.99 -3.06
CA LEU A 5 -29.72 1.55 -4.10
C LEU A 5 -29.83 0.04 -4.30
N SER A 6 -29.83 -0.43 -5.54
CA SER A 6 -29.77 -1.88 -5.83
C SER A 6 -28.54 -2.50 -5.14
N GLN A 7 -28.66 -3.77 -4.69
CA GLN A 7 -27.57 -4.47 -3.96
C GLN A 7 -26.19 -4.34 -4.62
N PRO A 8 -26.02 -4.51 -5.94
CA PRO A 8 -24.72 -4.35 -6.59
C PRO A 8 -24.17 -2.91 -6.51
N ARG A 9 -25.02 -1.90 -6.60
CA ARG A 9 -24.60 -0.48 -6.45
C ARG A 9 -24.13 -0.17 -5.03
N ARG A 10 -24.80 -0.75 -4.03
CA ARG A 10 -24.42 -0.58 -2.61
C ARG A 10 -23.06 -1.19 -2.32
N LEU A 11 -22.79 -2.42 -2.80
CA LEU A 11 -21.50 -3.09 -2.63
C LEU A 11 -20.36 -2.32 -3.32
N ALA A 12 -20.60 -1.82 -4.53
CA ALA A 12 -19.62 -1.00 -5.24
C ALA A 12 -19.29 0.30 -4.48
N LEU A 13 -20.30 0.97 -3.93
CA LEU A 13 -20.10 2.18 -3.13
C LEU A 13 -19.29 1.89 -1.85
N ILE A 14 -19.63 0.82 -1.12
CA ILE A 14 -18.89 0.39 0.07
C ILE A 14 -17.43 0.09 -0.30
N GLY A 15 -17.16 -0.60 -1.41
CA GLY A 15 -15.81 -0.89 -1.86
C GLY A 15 -15.01 0.35 -2.20
N ILE A 16 -15.61 1.31 -2.93
CA ILE A 16 -14.97 2.59 -3.28
C ILE A 16 -14.66 3.42 -2.02
N LEU A 17 -15.64 3.57 -1.12
CA LEU A 17 -15.44 4.31 0.13
C LEU A 17 -14.39 3.64 1.02
N SER A 18 -14.34 2.31 1.03
CA SER A 18 -13.29 1.55 1.71
C SER A 18 -11.90 1.79 1.09
N ALA A 19 -11.80 1.88 -0.23
CA ALA A 19 -10.53 2.19 -0.89
C ALA A 19 -10.02 3.59 -0.53
N ILE A 20 -10.89 4.60 -0.68
CA ILE A 20 -10.55 6.00 -0.33
C ILE A 20 -10.17 6.10 1.16
N GLY A 21 -11.02 5.59 2.05
CA GLY A 21 -10.76 5.62 3.50
C GLY A 21 -9.47 4.87 3.87
N GLY A 22 -9.23 3.70 3.26
CA GLY A 22 -8.02 2.93 3.46
C GLY A 22 -6.77 3.68 3.03
N SER A 23 -6.79 4.33 1.87
CA SER A 23 -5.68 5.12 1.33
C SER A 23 -5.36 6.34 2.21
N LEU A 24 -6.40 7.05 2.69
CA LEU A 24 -6.22 8.17 3.62
C LEU A 24 -5.62 7.71 4.95
N VAL A 25 -6.07 6.58 5.48
CA VAL A 25 -5.52 6.01 6.72
C VAL A 25 -4.08 5.52 6.51
N PHE A 26 -3.78 4.89 5.37
CA PHE A 26 -2.40 4.49 5.06
C PHE A 26 -1.45 5.67 4.90
N SER A 27 -1.91 6.85 4.48
CA SER A 27 -1.05 8.03 4.43
C SER A 27 -0.50 8.42 5.82
N VAL A 28 -1.26 8.16 6.89
CA VAL A 28 -0.79 8.35 8.28
C VAL A 28 0.28 7.30 8.63
N ASN A 29 0.12 6.05 8.18
CA ASN A 29 1.16 5.04 8.35
C ASN A 29 2.46 5.43 7.64
N ASP A 30 2.37 5.93 6.41
CA ASP A 30 3.54 6.27 5.59
C ASP A 30 4.36 7.43 6.20
N VAL A 31 3.67 8.48 6.67
CA VAL A 31 4.36 9.59 7.35
C VAL A 31 4.98 9.12 8.67
N ALA A 32 4.30 8.25 9.43
CA ALA A 32 4.83 7.71 10.67
C ALA A 32 6.08 6.85 10.44
N ILE A 33 6.04 5.95 9.46
CA ILE A 33 7.20 5.11 9.08
C ILE A 33 8.38 5.98 8.64
N LYS A 34 8.13 6.99 7.79
CA LYS A 34 9.18 7.90 7.34
C LYS A 34 9.77 8.70 8.51
N PHE A 35 8.95 9.16 9.44
CA PHE A 35 9.40 9.85 10.65
C PHE A 35 10.31 8.95 11.50
N LEU A 36 9.89 7.72 11.76
CA LEU A 36 10.64 6.75 12.57
C LEU A 36 11.87 6.18 11.86
N SER A 37 12.01 6.32 10.54
CA SER A 37 13.14 5.76 9.77
C SER A 37 14.48 6.40 10.11
N GLY A 38 14.48 7.57 10.74
CA GLY A 38 15.68 8.26 11.21
C GLY A 38 16.38 7.54 12.36
N ASP A 39 15.60 7.01 13.30
CA ASP A 39 16.11 6.58 14.62
C ASP A 39 15.99 5.07 14.85
N TYR A 40 15.01 4.39 14.25
CA TYR A 40 14.68 2.97 14.51
C TYR A 40 14.96 2.09 13.29
N ALA A 41 15.15 0.77 13.53
CA ALA A 41 15.29 -0.21 12.47
C ALA A 41 13.94 -0.51 11.78
N LEU A 42 13.95 -0.75 10.46
CA LEU A 42 12.73 -1.05 9.69
C LEU A 42 11.94 -2.22 10.30
N HIS A 43 12.62 -3.31 10.59
CA HIS A 43 11.98 -4.52 11.11
C HIS A 43 11.45 -4.33 12.53
N GLU A 44 12.03 -3.46 13.33
CA GLU A 44 11.54 -3.06 14.66
C GLU A 44 10.26 -2.23 14.54
N VAL A 45 10.29 -1.17 13.73
CA VAL A 45 9.12 -0.30 13.49
C VAL A 45 7.94 -1.12 12.97
N VAL A 46 8.18 -1.99 11.98
CA VAL A 46 7.14 -2.84 11.40
C VAL A 46 6.64 -3.88 12.39
N LEU A 47 7.51 -4.43 13.27
CA LEU A 47 7.11 -5.36 14.32
C LEU A 47 6.15 -4.69 15.31
N ILE A 48 6.57 -3.55 15.88
CA ILE A 48 5.77 -2.84 16.90
C ILE A 48 4.42 -2.43 16.34
N ARG A 49 4.37 -1.80 15.13
CA ARG A 49 3.11 -1.42 14.51
C ARG A 49 2.20 -2.63 14.23
N SER A 50 2.80 -3.78 13.83
CA SER A 50 2.02 -4.98 13.51
C SER A 50 1.46 -5.67 14.75
N VAL A 51 2.21 -5.64 15.87
CA VAL A 51 1.71 -6.10 17.17
C VAL A 51 0.55 -5.21 17.64
N ILE A 52 0.70 -3.89 17.57
CA ILE A 52 -0.37 -2.94 17.89
C ILE A 52 -1.58 -3.18 16.98
N GLY A 53 -1.35 -3.29 15.67
CA GLY A 53 -2.41 -3.54 14.70
C GLY A 53 -3.14 -4.87 14.93
N LEU A 54 -2.39 -5.93 15.28
CA LEU A 54 -2.95 -7.23 15.63
C LEU A 54 -3.79 -7.16 16.91
N ALA A 55 -3.31 -6.46 17.94
CA ALA A 55 -4.04 -6.24 19.18
C ALA A 55 -5.37 -5.50 18.92
N ILE A 56 -5.35 -4.43 18.13
CA ILE A 56 -6.56 -3.70 17.72
C ILE A 56 -7.53 -4.62 16.98
N MET A 57 -7.04 -5.42 16.03
CA MET A 57 -7.88 -6.36 15.29
C MET A 57 -8.51 -7.41 16.21
N ILE A 58 -7.76 -8.00 17.13
CA ILE A 58 -8.26 -9.03 18.05
C ILE A 58 -9.26 -8.42 19.04
N CYS A 59 -8.95 -7.27 19.63
CA CYS A 59 -9.75 -6.69 20.71
C CYS A 59 -10.96 -5.91 20.20
N LEU A 60 -10.84 -5.19 19.08
CA LEU A 60 -11.87 -4.25 18.62
C LEU A 60 -12.61 -4.72 17.37
N VAL A 61 -11.98 -5.47 16.46
CA VAL A 61 -12.62 -5.86 15.19
C VAL A 61 -13.20 -7.26 15.25
N LEU A 62 -12.43 -8.22 15.75
CA LEU A 62 -12.76 -9.63 15.74
C LEU A 62 -14.06 -9.99 16.51
N PRO A 63 -14.37 -9.39 17.68
CA PRO A 63 -15.62 -9.65 18.40
C PRO A 63 -16.87 -9.36 17.58
N PHE A 64 -16.83 -8.29 16.76
CA PHE A 64 -17.95 -7.89 15.89
C PHE A 64 -18.02 -8.68 14.57
N GLN A 65 -17.00 -9.48 14.25
CA GLN A 65 -16.89 -10.23 13.01
C GLN A 65 -17.12 -11.75 13.19
N GLY A 66 -17.56 -12.18 14.37
CA GLY A 66 -17.82 -13.58 14.69
C GLY A 66 -16.70 -14.28 15.47
N GLY A 67 -15.83 -13.51 16.12
CA GLY A 67 -14.77 -14.01 16.99
C GLY A 67 -13.70 -14.82 16.24
N PHE A 68 -12.96 -15.64 16.94
CA PHE A 68 -11.86 -16.45 16.38
C PHE A 68 -12.29 -17.44 15.28
N ALA A 69 -13.58 -17.79 15.22
CA ALA A 69 -14.09 -18.62 14.14
C ALA A 69 -13.97 -17.94 12.77
N ALA A 70 -13.97 -16.60 12.72
CA ALA A 70 -13.78 -15.85 11.50
C ALA A 70 -12.35 -15.95 10.93
N LEU A 71 -11.36 -16.41 11.72
CA LEU A 71 -9.97 -16.56 11.29
C LEU A 71 -9.70 -17.92 10.62
N ARG A 72 -10.66 -18.84 10.65
CA ARG A 72 -10.51 -20.13 9.98
C ARG A 72 -10.48 -19.92 8.46
N THR A 73 -9.49 -20.51 7.81
CA THR A 73 -9.33 -20.48 6.36
C THR A 73 -9.15 -21.88 5.81
N SER A 74 -9.67 -22.11 4.62
CA SER A 74 -9.43 -23.34 3.83
C SER A 74 -8.23 -23.19 2.88
N ARG A 75 -7.59 -22.00 2.82
CA ARG A 75 -6.54 -21.68 1.85
C ARG A 75 -5.28 -21.10 2.49
N PRO A 76 -4.64 -21.82 3.47
CA PRO A 76 -3.50 -21.28 4.22
C PRO A 76 -2.31 -20.94 3.31
N GLY A 77 -2.04 -21.75 2.27
CA GLY A 77 -0.96 -21.50 1.32
C GLY A 77 -1.15 -20.18 0.54
N THR A 78 -2.40 -19.84 0.18
CA THR A 78 -2.70 -18.57 -0.50
C THR A 78 -2.51 -17.37 0.44
N HIS A 79 -2.87 -17.51 1.71
CA HIS A 79 -2.60 -16.48 2.71
C HIS A 79 -1.10 -16.28 2.95
N LEU A 80 -0.31 -17.38 2.99
CA LEU A 80 1.14 -17.30 3.11
C LEU A 80 1.75 -16.57 1.91
N LEU A 81 1.41 -16.96 0.69
CA LEU A 81 1.91 -16.31 -0.52
C LEU A 81 1.52 -14.83 -0.57
N ARG A 82 0.28 -14.51 -0.20
CA ARG A 82 -0.21 -13.13 -0.09
C ARG A 82 0.55 -12.36 0.99
N GLY A 83 0.81 -12.98 2.13
CA GLY A 83 1.64 -12.42 3.21
C GLY A 83 3.06 -12.10 2.74
N LEU A 84 3.71 -13.02 2.02
CA LEU A 84 5.04 -12.78 1.44
C LEU A 84 5.04 -11.65 0.43
N CYS A 85 4.04 -11.57 -0.45
CA CYS A 85 3.91 -10.46 -1.40
C CYS A 85 3.76 -9.11 -0.69
N VAL A 86 2.95 -9.02 0.39
CA VAL A 86 2.76 -7.77 1.11
C VAL A 86 4.00 -7.39 1.92
N VAL A 87 4.69 -8.35 2.52
CA VAL A 87 5.95 -8.10 3.23
C VAL A 87 7.01 -7.59 2.26
N ALA A 88 7.19 -8.23 1.11
CA ALA A 88 8.12 -7.77 0.08
C ALA A 88 7.76 -6.37 -0.44
N SER A 89 6.47 -6.14 -0.70
CA SER A 89 5.98 -4.82 -1.11
C SER A 89 6.32 -3.74 -0.08
N ASN A 90 5.99 -3.96 1.18
CA ASN A 90 6.27 -2.99 2.24
C ASN A 90 7.77 -2.79 2.49
N LEU A 91 8.57 -3.87 2.43
CA LEU A 91 10.02 -3.79 2.54
C LEU A 91 10.57 -2.81 1.48
N PHE A 92 10.30 -3.06 0.21
CA PHE A 92 10.76 -2.19 -0.87
C PHE A 92 10.23 -0.76 -0.76
N TYR A 93 8.96 -0.60 -0.39
CA TYR A 93 8.35 0.73 -0.25
C TYR A 93 9.01 1.55 0.86
N PHE A 94 9.18 0.96 2.05
CA PHE A 94 9.75 1.67 3.19
C PHE A 94 11.24 1.95 3.04
N LEU A 95 11.99 1.06 2.38
CA LEU A 95 13.36 1.36 1.98
C LEU A 95 13.41 2.55 1.02
N GLY A 96 12.47 2.64 0.08
CA GLY A 96 12.33 3.80 -0.79
C GLY A 96 11.98 5.08 -0.01
N LEU A 97 11.05 5.00 0.96
CA LEU A 97 10.70 6.13 1.83
C LEU A 97 11.89 6.67 2.64
N ALA A 98 12.80 5.80 3.08
CA ALA A 98 14.00 6.22 3.81
C ALA A 98 14.97 7.01 2.92
N ALA A 99 15.06 6.67 1.63
CA ALA A 99 16.05 7.22 0.70
C ALA A 99 15.57 8.41 -0.14
N MET A 100 14.26 8.72 -0.14
CA MET A 100 13.71 9.76 -1.03
C MET A 100 12.55 10.54 -0.37
N PRO A 101 12.17 11.72 -0.90
CA PRO A 101 11.03 12.49 -0.41
C PRO A 101 9.73 11.67 -0.42
N LEU A 102 8.86 11.87 0.59
CA LEU A 102 7.61 11.12 0.74
C LEU A 102 6.72 11.18 -0.51
N ALA A 103 6.53 12.39 -1.05
CA ALA A 103 5.67 12.58 -2.22
C ALA A 103 6.22 11.86 -3.47
N ASP A 104 7.55 11.81 -3.64
CA ASP A 104 8.19 11.15 -4.77
C ASP A 104 8.07 9.62 -4.68
N ALA A 105 8.30 9.04 -3.49
CA ALA A 105 8.13 7.60 -3.24
C ALA A 105 6.68 7.16 -3.49
N VAL A 106 5.71 7.91 -2.95
CA VAL A 106 4.28 7.66 -3.15
C VAL A 106 3.90 7.79 -4.63
N ALA A 107 4.42 8.80 -5.33
CA ALA A 107 4.14 9.00 -6.75
C ALA A 107 4.61 7.83 -7.61
N VAL A 108 5.83 7.34 -7.41
CA VAL A 108 6.35 6.17 -8.13
C VAL A 108 5.55 4.92 -7.79
N PHE A 109 5.20 4.72 -6.51
CA PHE A 109 4.36 3.60 -6.09
C PHE A 109 2.98 3.62 -6.76
N PHE A 110 2.44 4.79 -7.11
CA PHE A 110 1.15 4.92 -7.78
C PHE A 110 1.09 4.38 -9.21
N VAL A 111 2.16 3.82 -9.73
CA VAL A 111 2.07 2.93 -10.89
C VAL A 111 1.34 1.61 -10.53
N ALA A 112 1.18 1.28 -9.26
CA ALA A 112 0.55 0.04 -8.80
C ALA A 112 -0.86 -0.20 -9.39
N PRO A 113 -1.81 0.76 -9.41
CA PRO A 113 -3.10 0.57 -10.06
C PRO A 113 -3.01 0.19 -11.55
N LEU A 114 -2.00 0.72 -12.23
CA LEU A 114 -1.75 0.41 -13.64
C LEU A 114 -1.16 -0.98 -13.80
N MET A 115 -0.23 -1.38 -12.92
CA MET A 115 0.31 -2.74 -12.84
C MET A 115 -0.79 -3.76 -12.48
N ILE A 116 -1.69 -3.42 -11.56
CA ILE A 116 -2.86 -4.25 -11.22
C ILE A 116 -3.70 -4.49 -12.49
N THR A 117 -3.97 -3.44 -13.26
CA THR A 117 -4.72 -3.54 -14.52
C THR A 117 -3.99 -4.43 -15.55
N ALA A 118 -2.68 -4.27 -15.72
CA ALA A 118 -1.90 -5.09 -16.65
C ALA A 118 -1.86 -6.57 -16.21
N LEU A 119 -1.62 -6.81 -14.91
CA LEU A 119 -1.56 -8.17 -14.37
C LEU A 119 -2.94 -8.84 -14.35
N SER A 120 -4.05 -8.10 -14.24
CA SER A 120 -5.38 -8.69 -14.32
C SER A 120 -5.66 -9.36 -15.68
N VAL A 121 -5.12 -8.79 -16.77
CA VAL A 121 -5.18 -9.42 -18.10
C VAL A 121 -4.40 -10.73 -18.11
N VAL A 122 -3.16 -10.71 -17.64
CA VAL A 122 -2.26 -11.87 -17.73
C VAL A 122 -2.67 -12.99 -16.76
N LEU A 123 -3.02 -12.64 -15.52
CA LEU A 123 -3.24 -13.60 -14.44
C LEU A 123 -4.70 -13.99 -14.24
N LEU A 124 -5.65 -13.12 -14.60
CA LEU A 124 -7.09 -13.35 -14.40
C LEU A 124 -7.83 -13.50 -15.73
N GLY A 125 -7.18 -13.28 -16.87
CA GLY A 125 -7.81 -13.33 -18.19
C GLY A 125 -8.83 -12.21 -18.44
N GLU A 126 -8.73 -11.09 -17.70
CA GLU A 126 -9.62 -9.95 -17.87
C GLU A 126 -9.37 -9.25 -19.21
N HIS A 127 -10.42 -8.83 -19.88
CA HIS A 127 -10.32 -8.11 -21.15
C HIS A 127 -10.14 -6.62 -20.88
N VAL A 128 -8.98 -6.08 -21.22
CA VAL A 128 -8.64 -4.66 -21.09
C VAL A 128 -8.61 -3.99 -22.46
N GLY A 129 -9.48 -3.00 -22.65
CA GLY A 129 -9.56 -2.27 -23.90
C GLY A 129 -8.34 -1.33 -24.14
N PRO A 130 -8.14 -0.87 -25.41
CA PRO A 130 -6.95 -0.08 -25.78
C PRO A 130 -6.81 1.22 -24.98
N ARG A 131 -7.89 1.77 -24.52
CA ARG A 131 -7.88 3.00 -23.68
C ARG A 131 -7.30 2.80 -22.29
N ARG A 132 -7.53 1.63 -21.67
CA ARG A 132 -6.88 1.27 -20.40
C ARG A 132 -5.38 1.07 -20.61
N TRP A 133 -4.99 0.48 -21.74
CA TRP A 133 -3.57 0.37 -22.12
C TRP A 133 -2.92 1.73 -22.34
N PHE A 134 -3.64 2.69 -22.93
CA PHE A 134 -3.15 4.07 -23.02
C PHE A 134 -2.91 4.70 -21.64
N ALA A 135 -3.84 4.51 -20.69
CA ALA A 135 -3.65 4.97 -19.31
C ALA A 135 -2.43 4.32 -18.64
N VAL A 136 -2.22 3.02 -18.84
CA VAL A 136 -1.03 2.29 -18.36
C VAL A 136 0.24 2.92 -18.96
N GLY A 137 0.26 3.16 -20.27
CA GLY A 137 1.39 3.80 -20.96
C GLY A 137 1.69 5.20 -20.42
N LEU A 138 0.64 6.01 -20.18
CA LEU A 138 0.77 7.35 -19.61
C LEU A 138 1.36 7.34 -18.21
N GLY A 139 0.90 6.42 -17.36
CA GLY A 139 1.44 6.25 -16.01
C GLY A 139 2.90 5.77 -16.02
N LEU A 140 3.24 4.83 -16.89
CA LEU A 140 4.64 4.40 -17.07
C LEU A 140 5.54 5.54 -17.55
N ALA A 141 5.06 6.39 -18.46
CA ALA A 141 5.77 7.60 -18.88
C ALA A 141 6.02 8.53 -17.68
N GLY A 142 5.02 8.69 -16.79
CA GLY A 142 5.17 9.44 -15.54
C GLY A 142 6.25 8.86 -14.62
N VAL A 143 6.30 7.53 -14.48
CA VAL A 143 7.37 6.86 -13.70
C VAL A 143 8.74 7.12 -14.33
N ILE A 144 8.88 7.04 -15.66
CA ILE A 144 10.13 7.33 -16.36
C ILE A 144 10.59 8.77 -16.07
N VAL A 145 9.66 9.72 -16.08
CA VAL A 145 9.95 11.13 -15.73
C VAL A 145 10.44 11.23 -14.27
N MET A 146 9.84 10.49 -13.33
CA MET A 146 10.26 10.47 -11.92
C MET A 146 11.63 9.80 -11.71
N LEU A 147 11.92 8.74 -12.46
CA LEU A 147 13.21 8.05 -12.42
C LEU A 147 14.37 8.91 -12.93
N ARG A 148 14.09 9.97 -13.73
CA ARG A 148 15.09 10.88 -14.30
C ARG A 148 16.25 10.13 -14.95
N PRO A 149 16.00 9.27 -15.96
CA PRO A 149 17.06 8.46 -16.56
C PRO A 149 18.12 9.35 -17.22
N GLY A 150 19.31 9.37 -16.65
CA GLY A 150 20.46 10.15 -17.13
C GLY A 150 21.74 9.71 -16.39
N PRO A 151 22.92 9.89 -16.96
CA PRO A 151 24.17 9.37 -16.38
C PRO A 151 24.50 10.00 -15.02
N THR A 152 23.96 11.19 -14.72
CA THR A 152 24.22 11.92 -13.47
C THR A 152 22.98 12.12 -12.58
N THR A 153 21.79 11.76 -13.06
CA THR A 153 20.51 12.10 -12.40
C THR A 153 19.64 10.89 -12.10
N PHE A 154 20.11 9.67 -12.41
CA PHE A 154 19.33 8.46 -12.15
C PHE A 154 19.18 8.19 -10.66
N HIS A 155 17.93 8.22 -10.19
CA HIS A 155 17.60 7.91 -8.82
C HIS A 155 17.32 6.41 -8.64
N ALA A 156 18.37 5.62 -8.39
CA ALA A 156 18.25 4.17 -8.20
C ALA A 156 17.26 3.81 -7.07
N ALA A 157 17.13 4.66 -6.05
CA ALA A 157 16.17 4.48 -4.97
C ALA A 157 14.71 4.41 -5.46
N ALA A 158 14.36 5.04 -6.59
CA ALA A 158 13.01 4.99 -7.15
C ALA A 158 12.63 3.60 -7.74
N LEU A 159 13.61 2.72 -7.96
CA LEU A 159 13.35 1.32 -8.31
C LEU A 159 12.70 0.55 -7.15
N LEU A 160 12.93 0.98 -5.91
CA LEU A 160 12.35 0.34 -4.72
C LEU A 160 10.82 0.49 -4.68
N PRO A 161 10.23 1.71 -4.73
CA PRO A 161 8.78 1.85 -4.82
C PRO A 161 8.17 1.19 -6.07
N LEU A 162 8.92 1.13 -7.18
CA LEU A 162 8.48 0.42 -8.39
C LEU A 162 8.37 -1.10 -8.17
N ALA A 163 9.38 -1.72 -7.55
CA ALA A 163 9.35 -3.13 -7.17
C ALA A 163 8.24 -3.41 -6.15
N SER A 164 8.05 -2.49 -5.20
CA SER A 164 6.94 -2.53 -4.25
C SER A 164 5.59 -2.55 -4.96
N ALA A 165 5.36 -1.65 -5.92
CA ALA A 165 4.13 -1.58 -6.70
C ALA A 165 3.82 -2.90 -7.42
N PHE A 166 4.84 -3.58 -7.94
CA PHE A 166 4.68 -4.90 -8.57
C PHE A 166 4.26 -5.98 -7.55
N CYS A 167 4.94 -6.07 -6.40
CA CYS A 167 4.57 -7.01 -5.33
C CYS A 167 3.16 -6.74 -4.79
N TYR A 168 2.80 -5.45 -4.66
CA TYR A 168 1.46 -5.01 -4.26
C TYR A 168 0.40 -5.45 -5.27
N ALA A 169 0.66 -5.29 -6.55
CA ALA A 169 -0.24 -5.73 -7.60
C ALA A 169 -0.44 -7.26 -7.58
N LEU A 170 0.61 -8.05 -7.39
CA LEU A 170 0.52 -9.50 -7.21
C LEU A 170 -0.35 -9.87 -5.99
N MET A 171 -0.15 -9.21 -4.86
CA MET A 171 -0.95 -9.42 -3.65
C MET A 171 -2.44 -9.18 -3.93
N HIS A 172 -2.80 -8.15 -4.70
CA HIS A 172 -4.18 -7.86 -5.06
C HIS A 172 -4.77 -8.88 -6.04
N MET A 173 -3.97 -9.41 -6.97
CA MET A 173 -4.41 -10.53 -7.82
C MET A 173 -4.74 -11.77 -6.98
N LEU A 174 -3.94 -12.09 -5.97
CA LEU A 174 -4.23 -13.18 -5.02
C LEU A 174 -5.50 -12.89 -4.22
N THR A 175 -5.66 -11.67 -3.70
CA THR A 175 -6.88 -11.24 -2.98
C THR A 175 -8.11 -11.40 -3.86
N ARG A 176 -8.05 -11.02 -5.13
CA ARG A 176 -9.14 -11.17 -6.09
C ARG A 176 -9.48 -12.64 -6.37
N ARG A 177 -8.46 -13.52 -6.50
CA ARG A 177 -8.67 -14.98 -6.66
C ARG A 177 -9.32 -15.62 -5.43
N MET A 178 -9.07 -15.12 -4.23
CA MET A 178 -9.74 -15.56 -3.01
C MET A 178 -11.21 -15.11 -2.98
N GLY A 179 -11.49 -13.95 -3.57
CA GLY A 179 -12.84 -13.44 -3.78
C GLY A 179 -13.65 -13.34 -2.50
N MET A 180 -14.95 -13.69 -2.61
CA MET A 180 -15.90 -13.65 -1.49
C MET A 180 -15.78 -14.86 -0.53
N THR A 181 -14.91 -15.84 -0.82
CA THR A 181 -14.76 -17.03 0.03
C THR A 181 -14.07 -16.74 1.34
N GLU A 182 -13.21 -15.71 1.38
CA GLU A 182 -12.48 -15.28 2.58
C GLU A 182 -12.97 -13.92 3.08
N ARG A 183 -12.95 -13.72 4.39
CA ARG A 183 -13.37 -12.46 5.01
C ARG A 183 -12.21 -11.44 4.97
N ALA A 184 -12.53 -10.15 4.88
CA ALA A 184 -11.51 -9.09 4.90
C ALA A 184 -10.71 -9.10 6.21
N VAL A 185 -11.35 -9.38 7.36
CA VAL A 185 -10.68 -9.48 8.65
C VAL A 185 -9.69 -10.64 8.68
N THR A 186 -10.04 -11.78 8.09
CA THR A 186 -9.14 -12.94 7.96
C THR A 186 -7.91 -12.58 7.14
N MET A 187 -8.12 -11.93 5.99
CA MET A 187 -7.05 -11.49 5.11
C MET A 187 -6.11 -10.48 5.80
N ALA A 188 -6.66 -9.51 6.53
CA ALA A 188 -5.89 -8.51 7.25
C ALA A 188 -5.14 -9.12 8.44
N PHE A 189 -5.75 -10.06 9.17
CA PHE A 189 -5.11 -10.78 10.26
C PHE A 189 -3.86 -11.54 9.80
N TYR A 190 -3.96 -12.34 8.74
CA TYR A 190 -2.81 -13.11 8.23
C TYR A 190 -1.69 -12.22 7.70
N VAL A 191 -1.99 -11.01 7.22
CA VAL A 191 -0.99 -10.02 6.85
C VAL A 191 -0.21 -9.53 8.08
N GLN A 192 -0.90 -9.18 9.17
CA GLN A 192 -0.21 -8.76 10.41
C GLN A 192 0.65 -9.89 10.97
N VAL A 193 0.15 -11.12 10.97
CA VAL A 193 0.94 -12.30 11.38
C VAL A 193 2.18 -12.48 10.50
N SER A 194 2.06 -12.31 9.18
CA SER A 194 3.20 -12.42 8.26
C SER A 194 4.27 -11.36 8.56
N PHE A 195 3.87 -10.11 8.83
CA PHE A 195 4.81 -9.07 9.25
C PHE A 195 5.51 -9.43 10.55
N ILE A 196 4.77 -9.86 11.58
CA ILE A 196 5.35 -10.22 12.88
C ILE A 196 6.39 -11.32 12.72
N VAL A 197 6.05 -12.41 12.00
CA VAL A 197 6.97 -13.53 11.78
C VAL A 197 8.23 -13.09 11.05
N VAL A 198 8.10 -12.34 9.95
CA VAL A 198 9.28 -11.89 9.18
C VAL A 198 10.12 -10.92 9.98
N CYS A 199 9.51 -9.97 10.69
CA CYS A 199 10.25 -9.00 11.51
C CYS A 199 10.97 -9.66 12.71
N LEU A 200 10.38 -10.67 13.33
CA LEU A 200 11.06 -11.44 14.36
C LEU A 200 12.27 -12.21 13.82
N VAL A 201 12.13 -12.83 12.64
CA VAL A 201 13.26 -13.50 11.95
C VAL A 201 14.35 -12.49 11.62
N MET A 202 13.99 -11.34 11.01
CA MET A 202 14.94 -10.27 10.70
C MET A 202 15.62 -9.75 11.98
N GLY A 203 14.86 -9.47 13.04
CA GLY A 203 15.40 -9.03 14.31
C GLY A 203 16.36 -10.05 14.95
N ALA A 204 16.07 -11.35 14.83
CA ALA A 204 16.97 -12.40 15.31
C ALA A 204 18.27 -12.49 14.50
N VAL A 205 18.24 -12.11 13.21
CA VAL A 205 19.41 -12.19 12.32
C VAL A 205 20.27 -10.92 12.36
N VAL A 206 19.64 -9.73 12.38
CA VAL A 206 20.36 -8.45 12.23
C VAL A 206 20.06 -7.43 13.32
N GLY A 207 19.20 -7.77 14.28
CA GLY A 207 18.75 -6.85 15.32
C GLY A 207 19.83 -6.48 16.37
N ASP A 208 20.95 -7.19 16.41
CA ASP A 208 22.12 -6.84 17.22
C ASP A 208 22.94 -5.68 16.62
N GLY A 209 22.64 -5.27 15.40
CA GLY A 209 23.30 -4.14 14.74
C GLY A 209 24.68 -4.43 14.16
N HIS A 210 25.11 -5.70 14.04
CA HIS A 210 26.42 -6.04 13.48
C HIS A 210 26.60 -5.62 12.01
N LEU A 211 25.52 -5.27 11.29
CA LEU A 211 25.50 -4.74 9.95
C LEU A 211 25.07 -3.26 9.89
N ALA A 212 25.06 -2.55 11.01
CA ALA A 212 24.48 -1.19 11.10
C ALA A 212 25.32 -0.11 10.40
N GLU A 213 26.61 -0.34 10.14
CA GLU A 213 27.48 0.64 9.48
C GLU A 213 27.22 0.67 7.97
N GLN A 214 26.17 1.40 7.58
CA GLN A 214 25.76 1.57 6.19
C GLN A 214 25.70 3.06 5.85
N SER A 215 26.28 3.44 4.71
CA SER A 215 26.23 4.82 4.19
C SER A 215 24.93 5.12 3.42
N ASP A 216 24.28 4.10 2.86
CA ASP A 216 23.02 4.23 2.15
C ASP A 216 21.84 4.31 3.14
N PRO A 217 20.95 5.32 3.05
CA PRO A 217 19.84 5.50 3.98
C PRO A 217 18.88 4.29 4.04
N SER A 218 18.63 3.62 2.90
CA SER A 218 17.78 2.43 2.86
C SER A 218 18.40 1.26 3.60
N LEU A 219 19.70 1.02 3.38
CA LEU A 219 20.43 -0.06 4.05
C LEU A 219 20.64 0.25 5.54
N ALA A 220 20.92 1.51 5.88
CA ALA A 220 20.99 1.94 7.28
C ALA A 220 19.66 1.70 8.01
N PHE A 221 18.52 2.00 7.38
CA PHE A 221 17.20 1.71 7.94
C PHE A 221 16.94 0.21 8.08
N LEU A 222 17.39 -0.60 7.13
CA LEU A 222 17.19 -2.06 7.15
C LEU A 222 18.04 -2.76 8.23
N PHE A 223 19.32 -2.37 8.37
CA PHE A 223 20.33 -3.09 9.17
C PHE A 223 20.65 -2.44 10.49
N ARG A 224 19.97 -1.34 10.85
CA ARG A 224 20.12 -0.72 12.18
C ARG A 224 19.77 -1.75 13.27
N GLY A 225 20.53 -1.71 14.38
CA GLY A 225 20.23 -2.50 15.55
C GLY A 225 18.93 -2.05 16.23
N TRP A 226 18.29 -2.95 16.95
CA TRP A 226 17.10 -2.63 17.75
C TRP A 226 17.46 -1.72 18.91
N THR A 227 16.61 -0.73 19.14
CA THR A 227 16.69 0.19 20.26
C THR A 227 15.32 0.31 20.92
N TRP A 228 15.27 0.40 22.25
CA TRP A 228 13.97 0.57 22.90
C TRP A 228 13.37 1.92 22.53
N PRO A 229 12.11 1.99 22.07
CA PRO A 229 11.50 3.24 21.65
C PRO A 229 11.41 4.26 22.77
N ASP A 230 11.72 5.51 22.44
CA ASP A 230 11.52 6.63 23.33
C ASP A 230 10.05 6.83 23.66
N VAL A 231 9.76 7.28 24.87
CA VAL A 231 8.39 7.54 25.34
C VAL A 231 7.69 8.56 24.46
N ALA A 232 8.42 9.54 23.92
CA ALA A 232 7.90 10.57 23.02
C ALA A 232 7.43 10.02 21.68
N ASP A 233 7.98 8.89 21.21
CA ASP A 233 7.66 8.30 19.88
C ASP A 233 6.50 7.29 19.92
N TRP A 234 6.09 6.84 21.11
CA TRP A 234 4.96 5.92 21.23
C TRP A 234 3.66 6.38 20.57
N PRO A 235 3.28 7.67 20.61
CA PRO A 235 2.11 8.14 19.85
C PRO A 235 2.22 7.89 18.33
N VAL A 236 3.43 8.00 17.76
CA VAL A 236 3.68 7.73 16.34
C VAL A 236 3.57 6.23 16.03
N PHE A 237 4.12 5.38 16.88
CA PHE A 237 3.96 3.92 16.78
C PHE A 237 2.47 3.50 16.89
N LEU A 238 1.72 4.07 17.83
CA LEU A 238 0.29 3.81 18.00
C LEU A 238 -0.51 4.27 16.77
N ALA A 239 -0.20 5.45 16.23
CA ALA A 239 -0.82 5.95 15.01
C ALA A 239 -0.53 5.05 13.81
N SER A 240 0.72 4.62 13.62
CA SER A 240 1.13 3.70 12.56
C SER A 240 0.45 2.33 12.69
N GLY A 241 0.44 1.74 13.88
CA GLY A 241 -0.20 0.44 14.14
C GLY A 241 -1.72 0.48 13.90
N THR A 242 -2.38 1.54 14.38
CA THR A 242 -3.81 1.77 14.14
C THR A 242 -4.10 1.94 12.65
N ALA A 243 -3.31 2.76 11.98
CA ALA A 243 -3.44 3.01 10.54
C ALA A 243 -3.19 1.73 9.72
N SER A 244 -2.20 0.92 10.09
CA SER A 244 -1.93 -0.37 9.45
C SER A 244 -3.11 -1.34 9.58
N ALA A 245 -3.72 -1.47 10.77
CA ALA A 245 -4.86 -2.35 11.00
C ALA A 245 -6.10 -1.89 10.23
N LEU A 246 -6.50 -0.63 10.39
CA LEU A 246 -7.71 -0.08 9.77
C LEU A 246 -7.54 0.06 8.26
N GLY A 247 -6.41 0.58 7.79
CA GLY A 247 -6.10 0.71 6.38
C GLY A 247 -6.09 -0.64 5.68
N GLY A 248 -5.40 -1.64 6.27
CA GLY A 248 -5.35 -3.00 5.76
C GLY A 248 -6.73 -3.67 5.67
N LEU A 249 -7.59 -3.47 6.69
CA LEU A 249 -8.96 -3.97 6.69
C LEU A 249 -9.80 -3.31 5.59
N LEU A 250 -9.73 -1.98 5.46
CA LEU A 250 -10.49 -1.22 4.48
C LEU A 250 -10.07 -1.56 3.04
N ILE A 251 -8.79 -1.63 2.75
CA ILE A 251 -8.28 -2.03 1.43
C ILE A 251 -8.64 -3.48 1.12
N ALA A 252 -8.47 -4.41 2.07
CA ALA A 252 -8.90 -5.80 1.87
C ALA A 252 -10.41 -5.89 1.57
N GLN A 253 -11.23 -5.09 2.25
CA GLN A 253 -12.67 -5.02 2.01
C GLN A 253 -12.99 -4.47 0.61
N ALA A 254 -12.28 -3.43 0.16
CA ALA A 254 -12.46 -2.83 -1.16
C ALA A 254 -12.21 -3.86 -2.28
N TYR A 255 -11.03 -4.50 -2.28
CA TYR A 255 -10.66 -5.49 -3.29
C TYR A 255 -11.42 -6.81 -3.18
N ARG A 256 -12.00 -7.12 -2.02
CA ARG A 256 -12.90 -8.26 -1.86
C ARG A 256 -14.25 -8.03 -2.52
N LEU A 257 -14.80 -6.83 -2.39
CA LEU A 257 -16.16 -6.50 -2.85
C LEU A 257 -16.23 -6.12 -4.32
N CYS A 258 -15.16 -5.56 -4.87
CA CYS A 258 -15.17 -4.97 -6.21
C CYS A 258 -14.06 -5.52 -7.09
N GLU A 259 -14.22 -5.34 -8.41
CA GLU A 259 -13.16 -5.60 -9.38
C GLU A 259 -11.94 -4.72 -9.10
N ALA A 260 -10.74 -5.29 -9.28
CA ALA A 260 -9.50 -4.59 -9.00
C ALA A 260 -9.35 -3.31 -9.84
N GLY A 261 -9.69 -3.37 -11.12
CA GLY A 261 -9.65 -2.21 -12.01
C GLY A 261 -10.63 -1.09 -11.63
N LEU A 262 -11.70 -1.40 -10.88
CA LEU A 262 -12.63 -0.39 -10.37
C LEU A 262 -12.08 0.29 -9.11
N VAL A 263 -11.43 -0.46 -8.23
CA VAL A 263 -11.00 0.01 -6.90
C VAL A 263 -9.68 0.77 -6.97
N ALA A 264 -8.71 0.21 -7.69
CA ALA A 264 -7.33 0.70 -7.70
C ALA A 264 -7.18 2.21 -7.97
N PRO A 265 -7.93 2.85 -8.91
CA PRO A 265 -7.80 4.28 -9.11
C PRO A 265 -8.23 5.16 -7.93
N PHE A 266 -9.06 4.66 -7.01
CA PHE A 266 -9.46 5.44 -5.83
C PHE A 266 -8.35 5.53 -4.78
N GLU A 267 -7.32 4.70 -4.88
CA GLU A 267 -6.13 4.79 -4.03
C GLU A 267 -5.30 6.04 -4.30
N TYR A 268 -5.46 6.68 -5.48
CA TYR A 268 -4.85 7.99 -5.75
C TYR A 268 -5.28 9.08 -4.76
N ALA A 269 -6.32 8.86 -3.94
CA ALA A 269 -6.68 9.74 -2.84
C ALA A 269 -5.55 9.94 -1.82
N ALA A 270 -4.58 9.01 -1.72
CA ALA A 270 -3.41 9.18 -0.86
C ALA A 270 -2.41 10.23 -1.38
N MET A 271 -2.40 10.56 -2.69
CA MET A 271 -1.42 11.50 -3.26
C MET A 271 -1.51 12.93 -2.68
N PRO A 272 -2.67 13.57 -2.61
CA PRO A 272 -2.79 14.87 -1.93
C PRO A 272 -2.29 14.83 -0.49
N MET A 273 -2.54 13.72 0.21
CA MET A 273 -2.06 13.55 1.60
C MET A 273 -0.55 13.38 1.67
N ALA A 274 0.07 12.66 0.73
CA ALA A 274 1.53 12.52 0.67
C ALA A 274 2.22 13.88 0.45
N ILE A 275 1.67 14.74 -0.41
CA ILE A 275 2.16 16.11 -0.62
C ILE A 275 1.96 16.94 0.65
N PHE A 276 0.78 16.87 1.25
CA PHE A 276 0.47 17.59 2.50
C PHE A 276 1.44 17.19 3.63
N TRP A 277 1.62 15.90 3.88
CA TRP A 277 2.55 15.41 4.90
C TRP A 277 4.01 15.72 4.56
N GLY A 278 4.41 15.62 3.29
CA GLY A 278 5.74 15.99 2.82
C GLY A 278 6.06 17.45 3.16
N ALA A 279 5.13 18.35 2.88
CA ALA A 279 5.27 19.77 3.14
C ALA A 279 5.24 20.12 4.62
N THR A 280 4.28 19.56 5.38
CA THR A 280 4.03 19.97 6.78
C THR A 280 4.95 19.31 7.79
N VAL A 281 5.32 18.03 7.58
CA VAL A 281 6.15 17.28 8.55
C VAL A 281 7.62 17.30 8.15
N PHE A 282 7.93 17.21 6.85
CA PHE A 282 9.32 17.11 6.38
C PHE A 282 9.84 18.37 5.67
N GLY A 283 9.00 19.39 5.47
CA GLY A 283 9.38 20.62 4.76
C GLY A 283 9.75 20.40 3.28
N THR A 284 9.33 19.27 2.69
CA THR A 284 9.68 18.88 1.32
C THR A 284 8.51 19.11 0.37
N TRP A 285 8.78 19.87 -0.71
CA TRP A 285 7.83 20.09 -1.80
C TRP A 285 8.29 19.37 -3.08
N PRO A 286 7.38 18.80 -3.87
CA PRO A 286 7.73 18.24 -5.17
C PRO A 286 8.35 19.31 -6.07
N ASP A 287 9.45 18.99 -6.74
CA ASP A 287 10.02 19.85 -7.75
C ASP A 287 9.24 19.81 -9.08
N ARG A 288 9.66 20.58 -10.08
CA ARG A 288 8.95 20.65 -11.38
C ARG A 288 8.87 19.30 -12.09
N THR A 289 9.91 18.48 -11.98
CA THR A 289 9.96 17.15 -12.58
C THR A 289 9.03 16.18 -11.84
N ALA A 290 9.03 16.23 -10.51
CA ALA A 290 8.11 15.46 -9.67
C ALA A 290 6.65 15.83 -9.98
N TRP A 291 6.29 17.13 -10.05
CA TRP A 291 4.95 17.56 -10.46
C TRP A 291 4.53 17.03 -11.82
N THR A 292 5.45 17.01 -12.80
CA THR A 292 5.16 16.46 -14.14
C THR A 292 4.87 14.96 -14.05
N GLY A 293 5.71 14.19 -13.33
CA GLY A 293 5.50 12.76 -13.13
C GLY A 293 4.20 12.45 -12.40
N ILE A 294 3.91 13.18 -11.30
CA ILE A 294 2.65 13.08 -10.54
C ILE A 294 1.44 13.32 -11.46
N ALA A 295 1.48 14.38 -12.26
CA ALA A 295 0.40 14.73 -13.18
C ALA A 295 0.15 13.63 -14.23
N LEU A 296 1.22 13.02 -14.77
CA LEU A 296 1.11 11.92 -15.72
C LEU A 296 0.53 10.66 -15.07
N ILE A 297 1.02 10.26 -13.89
CA ILE A 297 0.58 9.05 -13.18
C ILE A 297 -0.88 9.22 -12.73
N CYS A 298 -1.19 10.29 -12.00
CA CYS A 298 -2.54 10.56 -11.52
C CYS A 298 -3.51 10.84 -12.68
N GLY A 299 -3.04 11.55 -13.72
CA GLY A 299 -3.84 11.82 -14.94
C GLY A 299 -4.21 10.52 -15.66
N GLY A 300 -3.29 9.56 -15.78
CA GLY A 300 -3.56 8.24 -16.34
C GLY A 300 -4.63 7.50 -15.54
N GLY A 301 -4.51 7.47 -14.21
CA GLY A 301 -5.48 6.84 -13.32
C GLY A 301 -6.86 7.50 -13.35
N LEU A 302 -6.92 8.83 -13.27
CA LEU A 302 -8.17 9.60 -13.35
C LEU A 302 -8.86 9.46 -14.72
N TYR A 303 -8.09 9.44 -15.81
CA TYR A 303 -8.63 9.16 -17.14
C TYR A 303 -9.30 7.79 -17.20
N MET A 304 -8.68 6.77 -16.62
CA MET A 304 -9.25 5.43 -16.54
C MET A 304 -10.58 5.44 -15.78
N LEU A 305 -10.62 6.08 -14.60
CA LEU A 305 -11.84 6.26 -13.78
C LEU A 305 -12.98 6.95 -14.53
N TRP A 306 -12.68 8.11 -15.11
CA TRP A 306 -13.67 8.89 -15.83
C TRP A 306 -14.29 8.07 -16.96
N ARG A 307 -13.48 7.30 -17.64
CA ARG A 307 -13.94 6.50 -18.77
C ARG A 307 -14.81 5.32 -18.35
N GLU A 308 -14.47 4.64 -17.27
CA GLU A 308 -15.30 3.55 -16.73
C GLU A 308 -16.66 4.07 -16.24
N ALA A 309 -16.67 5.19 -15.57
CA ALA A 309 -17.89 5.85 -15.13
C ALA A 309 -18.79 6.25 -16.32
N SER A 310 -18.18 6.72 -17.42
CA SER A 310 -18.90 7.11 -18.63
C SER A 310 -19.50 5.92 -19.38
N GLN A 311 -18.80 4.78 -19.45
CA GLN A 311 -19.33 3.57 -20.09
C GLN A 311 -20.52 2.96 -19.33
N ARG A 312 -20.46 2.97 -18.01
CA ARG A 312 -21.57 2.48 -17.17
C ARG A 312 -22.85 3.31 -17.29
N ARG A 313 -22.73 4.59 -17.65
CA ARG A 313 -23.88 5.47 -17.91
C ARG A 313 -24.56 5.21 -19.27
N MET A 314 -23.82 4.65 -20.24
CA MET A 314 -24.35 4.37 -21.57
C MET A 314 -25.01 2.97 -21.68
N THR A 315 -24.74 2.09 -20.74
CA THR A 315 -25.26 0.70 -20.71
C THR A 315 -26.38 0.48 -19.67
N GLY A 316 -26.77 1.46 -18.91
CA GLY A 316 -27.86 1.47 -17.94
C GLY A 316 -28.89 2.54 -18.23
#